data_be6ec2308d5a9cdacff266e66e4b2613
#
_entry.id   be6ec2308d5a9cdacff266e66e4b2613
#
_cell.length_a   1.000
_cell.length_b   1.000
_cell.length_c   1.000
_cell.angle_alpha   90.00
_cell.angle_beta   90.00
_cell.angle_gamma   90.00
#
_symmetry.space_group_name_H-M   'P 1'
#
loop_
_entity.id
_entity.type
_entity.pdbx_description
1 polymer ?
#
loop_
_entity_poly.entity_id
_entity_poly.type
_entity_poly.pdbx_seq_one_letter_code
_entity_poly.pdbx_strand_id
1 'polypeptide(L)'
;MKRESGNRRIGLKFCLLGMIFSTGIALSASHYTDLRRSEPIHGDPAAGAAKAVVCFACHGAGGNSIAPNFPRLAGQRPDYLYHRLRSFKSASASDPYYSKSPMTALAAPLTDGAMRDLAAFFSSQPPTAAAATHAGPEVEKGSELFHAGDAARGIPPCQGCHGADANGSSTRTGQYRAYPSLRGQYAAYVVGRLTSFRDGRPHNTTNDMIMGGVAHSLDDASIQAIAAWLNSLAPAQAF
;
A
#
# COMPACT_ATOMS: atom_id res chain seq x y z
N MET A 1 78.44 -49.92 40.39
CA MET A 1 78.28 -49.10 39.16
C MET A 1 77.00 -49.60 38.49
N LYS A 2 75.84 -48.90 38.69
CA LYS A 2 74.58 -49.12 37.96
C LYS A 2 74.13 -47.84 37.42
N ARG A 3 74.02 -47.72 36.08
CA ARG A 3 73.44 -46.58 35.37
C ARG A 3 71.94 -46.75 35.28
N GLU A 4 71.18 -45.81 35.83
CA GLU A 4 69.74 -45.71 35.63
C GLU A 4 69.49 -44.81 34.45
N SER A 5 68.77 -45.37 33.46
CA SER A 5 68.33 -44.63 32.26
C SER A 5 66.94 -44.02 32.53
N GLY A 6 66.89 -42.68 32.64
CA GLY A 6 65.66 -41.95 32.79
C GLY A 6 64.88 -41.87 31.49
N ASN A 7 63.73 -42.39 31.41
CA ASN A 7 62.81 -42.38 30.30
C ASN A 7 61.90 -41.15 30.44
N ARG A 8 62.17 -40.04 29.69
CA ARG A 8 61.32 -38.86 29.61
C ARG A 8 60.19 -39.10 28.60
N ARG A 9 58.99 -39.32 29.11
CA ARG A 9 57.75 -39.30 28.29
C ARG A 9 57.39 -37.87 28.00
N ILE A 10 57.47 -37.44 26.72
CA ILE A 10 56.96 -36.19 26.21
C ILE A 10 55.45 -36.34 26.03
N GLY A 11 54.68 -35.73 26.92
CA GLY A 11 53.21 -35.67 26.80
C GLY A 11 52.78 -34.61 25.74
N LEU A 12 52.33 -35.07 24.60
CA LEU A 12 51.77 -34.26 23.55
C LEU A 12 50.34 -33.84 23.95
N LYS A 13 50.19 -32.59 24.43
CA LYS A 13 48.88 -32.01 24.69
C LYS A 13 48.26 -31.56 23.38
N PHE A 14 47.29 -32.33 22.87
CA PHE A 14 46.42 -31.88 21.79
C PHE A 14 45.48 -30.82 22.32
N CYS A 15 45.72 -29.55 21.98
CA CYS A 15 44.70 -28.49 22.10
C CYS A 15 43.69 -28.64 20.95
N LEU A 16 42.52 -29.23 21.25
CA LEU A 16 41.36 -29.17 20.36
C LEU A 16 40.83 -27.73 20.39
N LEU A 17 41.18 -26.95 19.38
CA LEU A 17 40.57 -25.66 19.14
C LEU A 17 39.18 -25.91 18.50
N GLY A 18 38.12 -25.87 19.30
CA GLY A 18 36.76 -25.98 18.85
C GLY A 18 36.38 -24.71 18.08
N MET A 19 36.34 -24.76 16.74
CA MET A 19 35.71 -23.73 15.92
C MET A 19 34.20 -23.80 16.13
N ILE A 20 33.68 -22.86 16.92
CA ILE A 20 32.23 -22.60 17.00
C ILE A 20 31.86 -21.88 15.73
N PHE A 21 31.34 -22.61 14.74
CA PHE A 21 30.63 -22.00 13.59
C PHE A 21 29.32 -21.41 14.12
N SER A 22 29.33 -20.13 14.47
CA SER A 22 28.10 -19.33 14.62
C SER A 22 27.47 -19.19 13.24
N THR A 23 26.55 -20.11 12.91
CA THR A 23 25.61 -19.90 11.80
C THR A 23 24.66 -18.78 12.20
N GLY A 24 25.04 -17.55 11.90
CA GLY A 24 24.16 -16.39 11.97
C GLY A 24 22.98 -16.64 11.02
N ILE A 25 21.83 -17.01 11.55
CA ILE A 25 20.58 -16.97 10.81
C ILE A 25 20.34 -15.49 10.55
N ALA A 26 20.65 -15.02 9.33
CA ALA A 26 20.25 -13.73 8.85
C ALA A 26 18.71 -13.76 8.75
N LEU A 27 18.02 -13.30 9.80
CA LEU A 27 16.62 -12.95 9.70
C LEU A 27 16.54 -11.84 8.65
N SER A 28 16.07 -12.18 7.44
CA SER A 28 15.65 -11.21 6.46
C SER A 28 14.51 -10.42 7.07
N ALA A 29 14.83 -9.27 7.69
CA ALA A 29 13.83 -8.33 8.12
C ALA A 29 13.09 -7.90 6.86
N SER A 30 11.81 -8.26 6.76
CA SER A 30 10.95 -7.78 5.68
C SER A 30 10.89 -6.25 5.80
N HIS A 31 11.57 -5.56 4.87
CA HIS A 31 11.66 -4.10 4.86
C HIS A 31 10.33 -3.52 4.38
N TYR A 32 9.38 -3.31 5.28
CA TYR A 32 8.21 -2.49 5.01
C TYR A 32 8.40 -1.07 5.53
N THR A 33 7.77 -0.09 4.87
CA THR A 33 7.78 1.30 5.32
C THR A 33 6.78 1.48 6.46
N ASP A 34 7.26 1.90 7.63
CA ASP A 34 6.40 2.25 8.77
C ASP A 34 5.80 3.66 8.57
N LEU A 35 4.49 3.74 8.38
CA LEU A 35 3.77 4.99 8.19
C LEU A 35 3.17 5.57 9.47
N ARG A 36 3.28 4.88 10.62
CA ARG A 36 2.68 5.33 11.89
C ARG A 36 3.19 6.68 12.37
N ARG A 37 4.40 7.04 11.99
CA ARG A 37 5.08 8.29 12.35
C ARG A 37 5.54 9.07 11.12
N SER A 38 4.88 8.88 9.97
CA SER A 38 5.25 9.61 8.76
C SER A 38 4.93 11.10 8.90
N GLU A 39 5.82 11.94 8.37
CA GLU A 39 5.59 13.39 8.29
C GLU A 39 4.69 13.73 7.09
N PRO A 40 3.98 14.88 7.15
CA PRO A 40 3.18 15.36 6.03
C PRO A 40 4.00 15.48 4.74
N ILE A 41 3.37 15.15 3.61
CA ILE A 41 4.02 15.31 2.33
C ILE A 41 3.81 16.74 1.84
N HIS A 42 4.92 17.40 1.51
CA HIS A 42 4.95 18.70 0.89
C HIS A 42 5.60 18.58 -0.48
N GLY A 43 4.95 19.07 -1.52
CA GLY A 43 5.42 19.12 -2.90
C GLY A 43 4.88 20.36 -3.61
N ASP A 44 5.46 20.70 -4.74
CA ASP A 44 5.02 21.80 -5.60
C ASP A 44 4.05 21.29 -6.67
N PRO A 45 2.75 21.67 -6.63
CA PRO A 45 1.78 21.26 -7.62
C PRO A 45 2.13 21.75 -9.06
N ALA A 46 2.76 22.92 -9.20
CA ALA A 46 3.15 23.44 -10.50
C ALA A 46 4.30 22.63 -11.12
N ALA A 47 5.30 22.28 -10.31
CA ALA A 47 6.35 21.37 -10.72
C ALA A 47 5.82 19.96 -10.99
N GLY A 48 4.78 19.53 -10.26
CA GLY A 48 4.06 18.28 -10.48
C GLY A 48 3.31 18.23 -11.80
N ALA A 49 2.67 19.33 -12.19
CA ALA A 49 1.93 19.44 -13.45
C ALA A 49 2.80 19.11 -14.68
N ALA A 50 4.01 19.66 -14.71
CA ALA A 50 4.96 19.41 -15.81
C ALA A 50 5.38 17.92 -15.91
N LYS A 51 5.44 17.22 -14.77
CA LYS A 51 5.82 15.80 -14.67
C LYS A 51 4.64 14.85 -14.93
N ALA A 52 3.40 15.33 -14.72
CA ALA A 52 2.20 14.49 -14.74
C ALA A 52 1.74 14.11 -16.16
N VAL A 53 2.26 14.76 -17.21
CA VAL A 53 1.79 14.56 -18.59
C VAL A 53 1.83 13.10 -19.02
N VAL A 54 2.89 12.38 -18.70
CA VAL A 54 3.02 10.94 -19.03
C VAL A 54 1.96 10.08 -18.30
N CYS A 55 1.51 10.51 -17.14
CA CYS A 55 0.51 9.78 -16.33
C CYS A 55 -0.89 9.90 -16.93
N PHE A 56 -1.16 10.96 -17.70
CA PHE A 56 -2.48 11.22 -18.29
C PHE A 56 -2.89 10.17 -19.32
N ALA A 57 -1.95 9.49 -19.95
CA ALA A 57 -2.23 8.42 -20.91
C ALA A 57 -3.12 7.30 -20.33
N CYS A 58 -2.97 7.01 -19.04
CA CYS A 58 -3.74 5.98 -18.35
C CYS A 58 -4.73 6.59 -17.32
N HIS A 59 -4.29 7.62 -16.58
CA HIS A 59 -5.08 8.19 -15.50
C HIS A 59 -5.95 9.37 -15.91
N GLY A 60 -5.95 9.75 -17.20
CA GLY A 60 -6.73 10.86 -17.74
C GLY A 60 -6.18 12.23 -17.39
N ALA A 61 -6.67 13.27 -18.04
CA ALA A 61 -6.27 14.64 -17.80
C ALA A 61 -6.54 15.03 -16.33
N GLY A 62 -5.53 15.60 -15.67
CA GLY A 62 -5.60 15.95 -14.27
C GLY A 62 -5.83 14.76 -13.32
N GLY A 63 -5.66 13.52 -13.78
CA GLY A 63 -5.93 12.32 -12.97
C GLY A 63 -7.40 11.90 -12.95
N ASN A 64 -8.23 12.43 -13.85
CA ASN A 64 -9.62 12.05 -14.03
C ASN A 64 -9.75 10.93 -15.07
N SER A 65 -9.36 9.71 -14.69
CA SER A 65 -9.45 8.53 -15.54
C SER A 65 -10.89 8.30 -16.02
N ILE A 66 -11.03 7.91 -17.28
CA ILE A 66 -12.28 7.45 -17.89
C ILE A 66 -12.31 5.94 -18.10
N ALA A 67 -11.21 5.25 -17.80
CA ALA A 67 -11.07 3.81 -17.99
C ALA A 67 -11.11 3.09 -16.62
N PRO A 68 -12.08 2.17 -16.40
CA PRO A 68 -12.33 1.58 -15.08
C PRO A 68 -11.17 0.79 -14.47
N ASN A 69 -10.21 0.35 -15.27
CA ASN A 69 -9.03 -0.39 -14.81
C ASN A 69 -7.92 0.54 -14.28
N PHE A 70 -7.98 1.83 -14.59
CA PHE A 70 -7.01 2.82 -14.11
C PHE A 70 -7.65 3.71 -13.04
N PRO A 71 -7.06 3.79 -11.84
CA PRO A 71 -7.67 4.57 -10.76
C PRO A 71 -7.71 6.06 -11.08
N ARG A 72 -8.74 6.71 -10.53
CA ARG A 72 -8.83 8.16 -10.45
C ARG A 72 -7.82 8.65 -9.42
N LEU A 73 -7.04 9.66 -9.79
CA LEU A 73 -6.02 10.28 -8.95
C LEU A 73 -6.40 11.68 -8.49
N ALA A 74 -7.28 12.36 -9.24
CA ALA A 74 -7.76 13.71 -8.93
C ALA A 74 -8.41 13.73 -7.53
N GLY A 75 -8.02 14.73 -6.70
CA GLY A 75 -8.52 14.86 -5.33
C GLY A 75 -8.14 13.72 -4.38
N GLN A 76 -7.17 12.88 -4.73
CA GLN A 76 -6.68 11.85 -3.82
C GLN A 76 -5.69 12.45 -2.83
N ARG A 77 -5.61 11.88 -1.63
CA ARG A 77 -4.72 12.35 -0.57
C ARG A 77 -3.24 12.33 -0.98
N PRO A 78 -2.50 13.41 -0.77
CA PRO A 78 -1.11 13.50 -1.24
C PRO A 78 -0.21 12.47 -0.57
N ASP A 79 -0.37 12.24 0.73
CA ASP A 79 0.42 11.22 1.46
C ASP A 79 0.18 9.81 0.89
N TYR A 80 -1.07 9.47 0.55
CA TYR A 80 -1.37 8.19 -0.09
C TYR A 80 -0.69 8.07 -1.46
N LEU A 81 -0.83 9.08 -2.32
CA LEU A 81 -0.25 9.08 -3.66
C LEU A 81 1.28 8.93 -3.61
N TYR A 82 1.93 9.71 -2.74
CA TYR A 82 3.36 9.64 -2.56
C TYR A 82 3.82 8.25 -2.11
N HIS A 83 3.21 7.69 -1.07
CA HIS A 83 3.59 6.37 -0.57
C HIS A 83 3.31 5.27 -1.60
N ARG A 84 2.27 5.40 -2.43
CA ARG A 84 2.03 4.47 -3.54
C ARG A 84 3.12 4.55 -4.61
N LEU A 85 3.55 5.75 -5.01
CA LEU A 85 4.68 5.92 -5.93
C LEU A 85 5.98 5.34 -5.34
N ARG A 86 6.25 5.59 -4.06
CA ARG A 86 7.39 4.98 -3.38
C ARG A 86 7.32 3.46 -3.36
N SER A 87 6.15 2.88 -3.10
CA SER A 87 5.97 1.42 -3.11
C SER A 87 6.27 0.83 -4.48
N PHE A 88 5.80 1.46 -5.57
CA PHE A 88 6.15 1.03 -6.93
C PHE A 88 7.63 1.17 -7.22
N LYS A 89 8.27 2.27 -6.80
CA LYS A 89 9.70 2.51 -7.00
C LYS A 89 10.58 1.52 -6.25
N SER A 90 10.21 1.19 -5.01
CA SER A 90 10.98 0.29 -4.14
C SER A 90 10.65 -1.20 -4.36
N ALA A 91 9.70 -1.50 -5.24
CA ALA A 91 9.26 -2.85 -5.48
C ALA A 91 10.39 -3.72 -6.03
N SER A 92 10.54 -4.91 -5.45
CA SER A 92 11.46 -5.91 -5.98
C SER A 92 10.91 -6.50 -7.29
N ALA A 93 11.79 -6.75 -8.25
CA ALA A 93 11.44 -7.47 -9.46
C ALA A 93 10.87 -8.89 -9.20
N SER A 94 11.16 -9.44 -8.03
CA SER A 94 10.63 -10.74 -7.58
C SER A 94 9.22 -10.66 -6.98
N ASP A 95 8.68 -9.45 -6.68
CA ASP A 95 7.33 -9.30 -6.17
C ASP A 95 6.30 -9.48 -7.32
N PRO A 96 5.48 -10.54 -7.29
CA PRO A 96 4.57 -10.86 -8.39
C PRO A 96 3.46 -9.83 -8.59
N TYR A 97 3.16 -9.00 -7.60
CA TYR A 97 2.19 -7.92 -7.71
C TYR A 97 2.78 -6.71 -8.45
N TYR A 98 4.01 -6.32 -8.07
CA TYR A 98 4.64 -5.13 -8.63
C TYR A 98 5.34 -5.40 -9.96
N SER A 99 5.94 -6.57 -10.16
CA SER A 99 6.70 -6.89 -11.37
C SER A 99 5.86 -6.83 -12.65
N LYS A 100 4.55 -7.07 -12.55
CA LYS A 100 3.61 -6.99 -13.68
C LYS A 100 2.92 -5.62 -13.81
N SER A 101 3.16 -4.70 -12.89
CA SER A 101 2.54 -3.38 -12.93
C SER A 101 3.33 -2.41 -13.80
N PRO A 102 2.70 -1.75 -14.79
CA PRO A 102 3.38 -0.70 -15.56
C PRO A 102 3.85 0.46 -14.67
N MET A 103 3.19 0.66 -13.52
CA MET A 103 3.57 1.69 -12.56
C MET A 103 4.97 1.49 -11.98
N THR A 104 5.47 0.26 -11.90
CA THR A 104 6.83 -0.03 -11.41
C THR A 104 7.88 0.59 -12.33
N ALA A 105 7.74 0.40 -13.65
CA ALA A 105 8.65 1.00 -14.64
C ALA A 105 8.54 2.53 -14.66
N LEU A 106 7.32 3.07 -14.53
CA LEU A 106 7.07 4.52 -14.51
C LEU A 106 7.57 5.20 -13.24
N ALA A 107 7.51 4.53 -12.10
CA ALA A 107 7.98 5.07 -10.82
C ALA A 107 9.50 4.94 -10.63
N ALA A 108 10.16 3.99 -11.28
CA ALA A 108 11.57 3.70 -11.11
C ALA A 108 12.50 4.94 -11.29
N PRO A 109 12.32 5.79 -12.33
CA PRO A 109 13.18 6.96 -12.54
C PRO A 109 12.82 8.16 -11.65
N LEU A 110 11.67 8.15 -10.95
CA LEU A 110 11.21 9.31 -10.17
C LEU A 110 12.13 9.57 -8.98
N THR A 111 12.53 10.83 -8.80
CA THR A 111 13.18 11.28 -7.55
C THR A 111 12.15 11.41 -6.43
N ASP A 112 12.61 11.50 -5.17
CA ASP A 112 11.71 11.75 -4.04
C ASP A 112 10.92 13.06 -4.21
N GLY A 113 11.60 14.14 -4.61
CA GLY A 113 10.96 15.42 -4.93
C GLY A 113 9.90 15.30 -6.04
N ALA A 114 10.20 14.58 -7.13
CA ALA A 114 9.25 14.36 -8.21
C ALA A 114 7.99 13.61 -7.74
N MET A 115 8.14 12.62 -6.86
CA MET A 115 7.00 11.90 -6.29
C MET A 115 6.14 12.79 -5.38
N ARG A 116 6.76 13.71 -4.62
CA ARG A 116 6.05 14.70 -3.79
C ARG A 116 5.28 15.70 -4.65
N ASP A 117 5.92 16.24 -5.69
CA ASP A 117 5.30 17.19 -6.61
C ASP A 117 4.11 16.58 -7.34
N LEU A 118 4.25 15.35 -7.86
CA LEU A 118 3.16 14.62 -8.50
C LEU A 118 2.00 14.36 -7.52
N ALA A 119 2.30 13.99 -6.28
CA ALA A 119 1.29 13.78 -5.25
C ALA A 119 0.54 15.07 -4.93
N ALA A 120 1.24 16.20 -4.79
CA ALA A 120 0.64 17.50 -4.58
C ALA A 120 -0.22 17.95 -5.78
N PHE A 121 0.28 17.74 -7.01
CA PHE A 121 -0.47 18.05 -8.22
C PHE A 121 -1.79 17.29 -8.31
N PHE A 122 -1.77 15.95 -8.26
CA PHE A 122 -3.00 15.15 -8.37
C PHE A 122 -3.98 15.40 -7.22
N SER A 123 -3.47 15.66 -6.02
CA SER A 123 -4.29 16.00 -4.86
C SER A 123 -5.07 17.30 -5.05
N SER A 124 -4.47 18.31 -5.71
CA SER A 124 -5.10 19.60 -5.97
C SER A 124 -6.05 19.60 -7.16
N GLN A 125 -6.09 18.52 -7.95
CA GLN A 125 -6.96 18.48 -9.12
C GLN A 125 -8.42 18.27 -8.74
N PRO A 126 -9.37 19.00 -9.33
CA PRO A 126 -10.79 18.79 -9.10
C PRO A 126 -11.22 17.44 -9.67
N PRO A 127 -11.81 16.55 -8.87
CA PRO A 127 -12.37 15.30 -9.37
C PRO A 127 -13.61 15.59 -10.21
N THR A 128 -13.70 14.96 -11.38
CA THR A 128 -14.91 15.02 -12.20
C THR A 128 -15.95 14.04 -11.70
N ALA A 129 -17.23 14.41 -11.80
CA ALA A 129 -18.32 13.53 -11.43
C ALA A 129 -18.23 12.21 -12.21
N ALA A 130 -18.44 11.09 -11.50
CA ALA A 130 -18.66 9.83 -12.16
C ALA A 130 -20.03 9.85 -12.84
N ALA A 131 -20.12 9.30 -14.04
CA ALA A 131 -21.42 9.02 -14.62
C ALA A 131 -22.08 7.87 -13.83
N ALA A 132 -23.36 8.06 -13.52
CA ALA A 132 -24.30 7.09 -12.97
C ALA A 132 -24.21 6.77 -11.47
N THR A 133 -25.25 7.20 -10.79
CA THR A 133 -25.69 6.64 -9.52
C THR A 133 -26.26 5.25 -9.77
N HIS A 134 -25.52 4.22 -9.40
CA HIS A 134 -26.09 2.88 -9.31
C HIS A 134 -26.85 2.81 -7.98
N ALA A 135 -28.10 2.38 -8.02
CA ALA A 135 -28.91 2.04 -6.87
C ALA A 135 -29.28 0.56 -6.94
N GLY A 136 -29.48 -0.07 -5.81
CA GLY A 136 -29.91 -1.47 -5.77
C GLY A 136 -29.37 -2.22 -4.57
N PRO A 137 -29.83 -3.48 -4.39
CA PRO A 137 -29.51 -4.27 -3.20
C PRO A 137 -28.00 -4.45 -2.95
N GLU A 138 -27.21 -4.52 -4.01
CA GLU A 138 -25.75 -4.64 -3.90
C GLU A 138 -25.10 -3.37 -3.34
N VAL A 139 -25.57 -2.19 -3.78
CA VAL A 139 -25.10 -0.89 -3.28
C VAL A 139 -25.51 -0.71 -1.81
N GLU A 140 -26.75 -1.08 -1.45
CA GLU A 140 -27.24 -1.04 -0.07
C GLU A 140 -26.40 -1.95 0.83
N LYS A 141 -26.14 -3.18 0.40
CA LYS A 141 -25.27 -4.11 1.13
C LYS A 141 -23.85 -3.60 1.28
N GLY A 142 -23.31 -2.98 0.25
CA GLY A 142 -21.99 -2.34 0.29
C GLY A 142 -21.93 -1.20 1.30
N SER A 143 -22.97 -0.36 1.33
CA SER A 143 -23.11 0.71 2.32
C SER A 143 -23.18 0.15 3.75
N GLU A 144 -23.97 -0.89 3.97
CA GLU A 144 -24.08 -1.55 5.28
C GLU A 144 -22.71 -2.08 5.75
N LEU A 145 -22.02 -2.84 4.91
CA LEU A 145 -20.69 -3.38 5.21
C LEU A 145 -19.67 -2.27 5.47
N PHE A 146 -19.71 -1.20 4.70
CA PHE A 146 -18.79 -0.09 4.89
C PHE A 146 -19.00 0.62 6.24
N HIS A 147 -20.24 0.85 6.64
CA HIS A 147 -20.57 1.60 7.85
C HIS A 147 -20.60 0.73 9.11
N ALA A 148 -21.20 -0.45 9.04
CA ALA A 148 -21.40 -1.32 10.20
C ALA A 148 -20.41 -2.49 10.27
N GLY A 149 -19.83 -2.90 9.13
CA GLY A 149 -19.08 -4.14 9.04
C GLY A 149 -19.98 -5.38 9.18
N ASP A 150 -19.38 -6.50 9.55
CA ASP A 150 -20.08 -7.73 9.91
C ASP A 150 -19.25 -8.46 10.97
N ALA A 151 -19.60 -8.23 12.24
CA ALA A 151 -18.86 -8.78 13.38
C ALA A 151 -18.87 -10.32 13.40
N ALA A 152 -19.95 -10.96 12.93
CA ALA A 152 -20.04 -12.41 12.90
C ALA A 152 -19.04 -13.04 11.91
N ARG A 153 -18.69 -12.33 10.85
CA ARG A 153 -17.68 -12.73 9.87
C ARG A 153 -16.31 -12.11 10.10
N GLY A 154 -16.13 -11.31 11.16
CA GLY A 154 -14.89 -10.62 11.45
C GLY A 154 -14.56 -9.48 10.47
N ILE A 155 -15.57 -8.88 9.85
CA ILE A 155 -15.41 -7.72 8.95
C ILE A 155 -15.58 -6.44 9.77
N PRO A 156 -14.52 -5.64 9.98
CA PRO A 156 -14.65 -4.38 10.70
C PRO A 156 -15.31 -3.31 9.83
N PRO A 157 -15.97 -2.28 10.42
CA PRO A 157 -16.50 -1.16 9.67
C PRO A 157 -15.39 -0.35 9.00
N CYS A 158 -15.46 -0.22 7.68
CA CYS A 158 -14.44 0.47 6.87
C CYS A 158 -14.37 1.97 7.18
N GLN A 159 -15.51 2.56 7.57
CA GLN A 159 -15.63 3.97 7.93
C GLN A 159 -14.68 4.40 9.05
N GLY A 160 -14.30 3.49 9.96
CA GLY A 160 -13.41 3.80 11.07
C GLY A 160 -12.03 4.31 10.63
N CYS A 161 -11.58 3.87 9.46
CA CYS A 161 -10.31 4.29 8.87
C CYS A 161 -10.49 5.19 7.64
N HIS A 162 -11.53 4.95 6.83
CA HIS A 162 -11.74 5.66 5.56
C HIS A 162 -12.76 6.81 5.64
N GLY A 163 -13.25 7.13 6.86
CA GLY A 163 -14.26 8.17 7.07
C GLY A 163 -15.67 7.70 6.70
N ALA A 164 -16.70 8.24 7.38
CA ALA A 164 -18.09 7.84 7.15
C ALA A 164 -18.58 8.17 5.72
N ASP A 165 -17.99 9.18 5.11
CA ASP A 165 -18.26 9.59 3.73
C ASP A 165 -17.30 8.97 2.71
N ALA A 166 -16.45 8.03 3.12
CA ALA A 166 -15.41 7.39 2.33
C ALA A 166 -14.35 8.35 1.76
N ASN A 167 -14.22 9.56 2.31
CA ASN A 167 -13.24 10.57 1.87
C ASN A 167 -11.90 10.48 2.63
N GLY A 168 -11.68 9.37 3.31
CA GLY A 168 -10.51 9.14 4.16
C GLY A 168 -10.72 9.65 5.59
N SER A 169 -9.86 9.23 6.51
CA SER A 169 -9.96 9.61 7.93
C SER A 169 -9.92 11.12 8.11
N SER A 170 -10.75 11.64 9.01
CA SER A 170 -10.67 13.02 9.50
C SER A 170 -9.42 13.28 10.32
N THR A 171 -8.86 12.24 10.93
CA THR A 171 -7.56 12.30 11.63
C THR A 171 -6.44 12.45 10.60
N ARG A 172 -5.67 13.55 10.71
CA ARG A 172 -4.62 13.89 9.74
C ARG A 172 -3.22 13.74 10.33
N THR A 173 -3.01 12.79 11.23
CA THR A 173 -1.72 12.52 11.89
C THR A 173 -1.22 11.11 11.58
N GLY A 174 0.10 10.93 11.55
CA GLY A 174 0.72 9.63 11.34
C GLY A 174 0.16 8.90 10.11
N GLN A 175 -0.04 7.61 10.24
CA GLN A 175 -0.52 6.74 9.15
C GLN A 175 -1.89 7.13 8.59
N TYR A 176 -2.75 7.82 9.36
CA TYR A 176 -4.10 8.20 8.91
C TYR A 176 -4.09 9.19 7.75
N ARG A 177 -3.02 9.98 7.58
CA ARG A 177 -2.87 10.85 6.40
C ARG A 177 -2.78 10.05 5.10
N ALA A 178 -2.18 8.88 5.15
CA ALA A 178 -1.99 7.98 4.01
C ALA A 178 -3.16 7.00 3.80
N TYR A 179 -4.26 7.13 4.53
CA TYR A 179 -5.49 6.39 4.24
C TYR A 179 -6.23 7.07 3.09
N PRO A 180 -6.46 6.35 1.97
CA PRO A 180 -7.01 6.98 0.77
C PRO A 180 -8.46 7.39 0.91
N SER A 181 -8.85 8.42 0.12
CA SER A 181 -10.23 8.61 -0.30
C SER A 181 -10.63 7.45 -1.21
N LEU A 182 -11.82 6.89 -0.97
CA LEU A 182 -12.36 5.76 -1.72
C LEU A 182 -13.59 6.14 -2.54
N ARG A 183 -14.25 7.26 -2.19
CA ARG A 183 -15.52 7.65 -2.81
C ARG A 183 -15.33 8.02 -4.29
N GLY A 184 -16.24 7.54 -5.11
CA GLY A 184 -16.21 7.78 -6.55
C GLY A 184 -15.10 7.04 -7.29
N GLN A 185 -14.38 6.13 -6.63
CA GLN A 185 -13.40 5.28 -7.30
C GLN A 185 -14.10 4.16 -8.09
N TYR A 186 -13.51 3.75 -9.19
CA TYR A 186 -14.07 2.69 -10.02
C TYR A 186 -14.19 1.34 -9.30
N ALA A 187 -15.37 0.73 -9.41
CA ALA A 187 -15.64 -0.59 -8.80
C ALA A 187 -14.60 -1.63 -9.23
N ALA A 188 -14.27 -1.73 -10.50
CA ALA A 188 -13.27 -2.68 -11.00
C ALA A 188 -11.90 -2.50 -10.33
N TYR A 189 -11.47 -1.25 -10.12
CA TYR A 189 -10.22 -0.97 -9.42
C TYR A 189 -10.30 -1.35 -7.94
N VAL A 190 -11.41 -1.01 -7.25
CA VAL A 190 -11.61 -1.36 -5.84
C VAL A 190 -11.64 -2.87 -5.64
N VAL A 191 -12.35 -3.61 -6.49
CA VAL A 191 -12.37 -5.09 -6.50
C VAL A 191 -10.94 -5.62 -6.61
N GLY A 192 -10.20 -5.19 -7.63
CA GLY A 192 -8.82 -5.63 -7.83
C GLY A 192 -7.92 -5.35 -6.62
N ARG A 193 -8.10 -4.20 -5.95
CA ARG A 193 -7.32 -3.84 -4.75
C ARG A 193 -7.68 -4.69 -3.54
N LEU A 194 -8.97 -4.86 -3.24
CA LEU A 194 -9.41 -5.67 -2.11
C LEU A 194 -9.05 -7.15 -2.28
N THR A 195 -9.23 -7.71 -3.49
CA THR A 195 -8.78 -9.06 -3.82
C THR A 195 -7.26 -9.20 -3.63
N SER A 196 -6.48 -8.23 -4.11
CA SER A 196 -5.03 -8.23 -3.94
C SER A 196 -4.60 -8.22 -2.47
N PHE A 197 -5.27 -7.44 -1.61
CA PHE A 197 -5.02 -7.45 -0.18
C PHE A 197 -5.41 -8.77 0.48
N ARG A 198 -6.59 -9.32 0.14
CA ARG A 198 -7.06 -10.62 0.62
C ARG A 198 -6.09 -11.75 0.29
N ASP A 199 -5.54 -11.72 -0.91
CA ASP A 199 -4.59 -12.72 -1.41
C ASP A 199 -3.16 -12.54 -0.87
N GLY A 200 -2.98 -11.67 0.11
CA GLY A 200 -1.69 -11.44 0.76
C GLY A 200 -0.70 -10.57 -0.01
N ARG A 201 -1.18 -9.70 -0.89
CA ARG A 201 -0.39 -8.75 -1.69
C ARG A 201 -1.00 -7.34 -1.60
N PRO A 202 -0.26 -6.26 -1.60
CA PRO A 202 1.16 -6.05 -1.25
C PRO A 202 1.37 -5.81 0.25
N HIS A 203 2.63 -5.95 0.73
CA HIS A 203 2.99 -5.71 2.14
C HIS A 203 4.17 -4.73 2.29
N ASN A 204 4.17 -3.64 1.51
CA ASN A 204 5.29 -2.70 1.50
C ASN A 204 5.20 -1.61 2.57
N THR A 205 4.05 -1.44 3.18
CA THR A 205 3.82 -0.45 4.23
C THR A 205 3.00 -1.04 5.38
N THR A 206 3.04 -0.40 6.56
CA THR A 206 2.15 -0.75 7.67
C THR A 206 0.67 -0.67 7.28
N ASN A 207 0.29 0.25 6.38
CA ASN A 207 -1.09 0.38 5.92
C ASN A 207 -1.50 -0.79 5.00
N ASP A 208 -0.59 -1.29 4.16
CA ASP A 208 -0.84 -2.49 3.36
C ASP A 208 -1.08 -3.72 4.26
N MET A 209 -0.32 -3.85 5.36
CA MET A 209 -0.49 -4.93 6.33
C MET A 209 -1.86 -4.85 7.04
N ILE A 210 -2.27 -3.65 7.45
CA ILE A 210 -3.59 -3.41 8.06
C ILE A 210 -4.69 -3.82 7.07
N MET A 211 -4.60 -3.35 5.81
CA MET A 211 -5.59 -3.69 4.79
C MET A 211 -5.60 -5.17 4.43
N GLY A 212 -4.46 -5.85 4.47
CA GLY A 212 -4.37 -7.31 4.32
C GLY A 212 -5.18 -8.04 5.40
N GLY A 213 -5.00 -7.62 6.66
CA GLY A 213 -5.77 -8.17 7.79
C GLY A 213 -7.29 -7.94 7.66
N VAL A 214 -7.68 -6.74 7.24
CA VAL A 214 -9.11 -6.40 7.01
C VAL A 214 -9.70 -7.20 5.85
N ALA A 215 -8.98 -7.27 4.72
CA ALA A 215 -9.50 -7.92 3.52
C ALA A 215 -9.56 -9.43 3.62
N HIS A 216 -8.80 -10.05 4.54
CA HIS A 216 -8.79 -11.50 4.74
C HIS A 216 -10.18 -12.08 5.03
N SER A 217 -11.04 -11.32 5.71
CA SER A 217 -12.42 -11.72 6.06
C SER A 217 -13.45 -11.45 4.96
N LEU A 218 -13.05 -10.84 3.83
CA LEU A 218 -13.96 -10.49 2.74
C LEU A 218 -14.10 -11.64 1.73
N ASP A 219 -15.32 -12.08 1.48
CA ASP A 219 -15.66 -12.90 0.31
C ASP A 219 -15.85 -12.05 -0.94
N ASP A 220 -15.99 -12.70 -2.10
CA ASP A 220 -16.16 -12.00 -3.37
C ASP A 220 -17.43 -11.14 -3.40
N ALA A 221 -18.53 -11.63 -2.80
CA ALA A 221 -19.79 -10.89 -2.74
C ALA A 221 -19.66 -9.61 -1.91
N SER A 222 -18.96 -9.66 -0.77
CA SER A 222 -18.67 -8.48 0.05
C SER A 222 -17.78 -7.49 -0.67
N ILE A 223 -16.75 -7.96 -1.38
CA ILE A 223 -15.86 -7.12 -2.19
C ILE A 223 -16.64 -6.40 -3.29
N GLN A 224 -17.50 -7.11 -4.03
CA GLN A 224 -18.33 -6.53 -5.09
C GLN A 224 -19.29 -5.48 -4.53
N ALA A 225 -20.00 -5.79 -3.44
CA ALA A 225 -20.95 -4.88 -2.80
C ALA A 225 -20.26 -3.58 -2.32
N ILE A 226 -19.14 -3.68 -1.60
CA ILE A 226 -18.38 -2.52 -1.14
C ILE A 226 -17.90 -1.68 -2.35
N ALA A 227 -17.41 -2.33 -3.40
CA ALA A 227 -16.93 -1.66 -4.60
C ALA A 227 -18.07 -0.94 -5.35
N ALA A 228 -19.24 -1.57 -5.47
CA ALA A 228 -20.44 -0.99 -6.09
C ALA A 228 -20.86 0.27 -5.33
N TRP A 229 -20.93 0.21 -4.00
CA TRP A 229 -21.28 1.37 -3.19
C TRP A 229 -20.27 2.50 -3.32
N LEU A 230 -18.97 2.23 -3.22
CA LEU A 230 -17.93 3.26 -3.36
C LEU A 230 -17.98 3.95 -4.74
N ASN A 231 -18.25 3.18 -5.79
CA ASN A 231 -18.38 3.70 -7.15
C ASN A 231 -19.65 4.53 -7.35
N SER A 232 -20.72 4.28 -6.59
CA SER A 232 -21.97 5.05 -6.65
C SER A 232 -21.87 6.43 -6.02
N LEU A 233 -20.87 6.68 -5.17
CA LEU A 233 -20.69 7.95 -4.50
C LEU A 233 -20.14 9.01 -5.48
N ALA A 234 -20.64 10.23 -5.36
CA ALA A 234 -20.00 11.36 -6.03
C ALA A 234 -18.55 11.52 -5.54
N PRO A 235 -17.57 11.82 -6.41
CA PRO A 235 -16.20 12.07 -5.98
C PRO A 235 -16.14 13.16 -4.92
N ALA A 236 -15.15 13.07 -4.04
CA ALA A 236 -14.87 14.14 -3.08
C ALA A 236 -14.36 15.40 -3.78
N GLN A 237 -14.47 16.53 -3.10
CA GLN A 237 -13.76 17.72 -3.53
C GLN A 237 -12.26 17.58 -3.26
N ALA A 238 -11.42 18.28 -4.03
CA ALA A 238 -9.98 18.28 -3.83
C ALA A 238 -9.60 18.75 -2.41
N PHE A 239 -8.48 18.25 -1.91
CA PHE A 239 -7.93 18.58 -0.59
C PHE A 239 -7.15 19.89 -0.60
#